data_af8c3aa62c537bb4fc22190619ffffeb
#
_entry.id   af8c3aa62c537bb4fc22190619ffffeb
#
_cell.length_a   1.000
_cell.length_b   1.000
_cell.length_c   1.000
_cell.angle_alpha   90.00
_cell.angle_beta   90.00
_cell.angle_gamma   90.00
#
_symmetry.space_group_name_H-M   'P 1'
#
loop_
_entity.id
_entity.type
_entity.pdbx_description
1 polymer ?
#
loop_
_entity_poly.entity_id
_entity_poly.type
_entity_poly.pdbx_seq_one_letter_code
_entity_poly.pdbx_strand_id
1 'polypeptide(L)'
;MTPIHKLAIAAVLSTGIASVAQAQDTKVAIGISGWTGFAPITLAKEAGLFQKRGLDVTIKKIPQKDRHLAIASGDIQCAATTVETWIVWNANGVATTQIFQLDKSYGADGMVVKPGIAKISDLKGKTVAASAPGTAPYFTLAWMLKKNGLTTKDVTVVNLEPQPAANAMIAGTSGVDAAMTYEPYLSAVRAKPEAGRIIATTLDYPMIMDTFGCTPQFLAQNPRAAKALADGYFDAVAMIGSDAKKSFEIMGADVKQSGEAFEGSSKYLRWQDRAANQKFFAGEHAQFSKEAADLLLEIGVIKQLPDLSKLADTQFIR
;
A
#
# COMPACT_ATOMS: atom_id res chain seq x y z
N MET A 1 -32.72 87.47 18.26
CA MET A 1 -33.25 86.35 17.47
C MET A 1 -32.06 85.55 16.96
N THR A 2 -31.75 84.42 17.58
CA THR A 2 -30.61 83.59 17.29
C THR A 2 -31.13 82.27 16.66
N PRO A 3 -30.63 81.80 15.52
CA PRO A 3 -31.09 80.54 14.92
C PRO A 3 -30.34 79.37 15.54
N ILE A 4 -31.09 78.32 15.90
CA ILE A 4 -30.67 77.04 16.41
C ILE A 4 -30.22 76.17 15.25
N HIS A 5 -28.94 75.76 15.25
CA HIS A 5 -28.41 74.79 14.29
C HIS A 5 -28.72 73.40 14.81
N LYS A 6 -29.49 72.62 14.04
CA LYS A 6 -29.73 71.19 14.25
C LYS A 6 -28.55 70.41 13.69
N LEU A 7 -27.80 69.74 14.56
CA LEU A 7 -26.75 68.80 14.17
C LEU A 7 -27.40 67.43 13.91
N ALA A 8 -27.36 66.93 12.67
CA ALA A 8 -27.79 65.62 12.31
C ALA A 8 -26.59 64.70 12.45
N ILE A 9 -26.67 63.75 13.41
CA ILE A 9 -25.69 62.64 13.56
C ILE A 9 -26.08 61.52 12.61
N ALA A 10 -25.29 61.31 11.55
CA ALA A 10 -25.40 60.14 10.66
C ALA A 10 -24.68 58.97 11.29
N ALA A 11 -25.42 57.96 11.77
CA ALA A 11 -24.87 56.71 12.25
C ALA A 11 -24.49 55.84 11.02
N VAL A 12 -23.19 55.67 10.78
CA VAL A 12 -22.66 54.73 9.77
C VAL A 12 -22.69 53.35 10.37
N LEU A 13 -23.66 52.52 9.97
CA LEU A 13 -23.66 51.07 10.22
C LEU A 13 -22.61 50.42 9.32
N SER A 14 -21.44 50.12 9.85
CA SER A 14 -20.44 49.26 9.22
C SER A 14 -20.86 47.81 9.36
N THR A 15 -21.50 47.28 8.33
CA THR A 15 -21.72 45.81 8.15
C THR A 15 -20.36 45.15 7.88
N GLY A 16 -19.76 44.60 8.93
CA GLY A 16 -18.58 43.73 8.82
C GLY A 16 -18.95 42.46 8.05
N ILE A 17 -18.56 42.37 6.77
CA ILE A 17 -18.58 41.14 6.02
C ILE A 17 -17.47 40.28 6.62
N ALA A 18 -17.85 39.34 7.49
CA ALA A 18 -16.95 38.27 7.92
C ALA A 18 -16.63 37.43 6.69
N SER A 19 -15.48 37.65 6.07
CA SER A 19 -14.92 36.75 5.06
C SER A 19 -14.69 35.42 5.74
N VAL A 20 -15.54 34.41 5.43
CA VAL A 20 -15.27 33.01 5.76
C VAL A 20 -14.04 32.65 4.95
N ALA A 21 -12.87 32.67 5.58
CA ALA A 21 -11.66 32.16 5.00
C ALA A 21 -11.91 30.67 4.71
N GLN A 22 -12.09 30.35 3.44
CA GLN A 22 -12.20 28.95 3.01
C GLN A 22 -10.87 28.30 3.34
N ALA A 23 -10.87 27.34 4.28
CA ALA A 23 -9.66 26.64 4.65
C ALA A 23 -9.11 25.96 3.38
N GLN A 24 -7.87 26.26 3.04
CA GLN A 24 -7.19 25.67 1.89
C GLN A 24 -7.02 24.19 2.15
N ASP A 25 -7.32 23.34 1.13
CA ASP A 25 -7.15 21.90 1.22
C ASP A 25 -5.70 21.54 1.59
N THR A 26 -5.54 20.57 2.50
CA THR A 26 -4.22 20.08 2.87
C THR A 26 -3.65 19.24 1.74
N LYS A 27 -2.49 19.65 1.19
CA LYS A 27 -1.79 18.92 0.14
C LYS A 27 -1.07 17.71 0.72
N VAL A 28 -1.27 16.54 0.10
CA VAL A 28 -0.65 15.28 0.50
C VAL A 28 -0.19 14.52 -0.73
N ALA A 29 1.10 14.18 -0.79
CA ALA A 29 1.64 13.29 -1.79
C ALA A 29 1.76 11.87 -1.22
N ILE A 30 1.22 10.88 -1.95
CA ILE A 30 1.15 9.47 -1.55
C ILE A 30 1.90 8.62 -2.56
N GLY A 31 2.82 7.78 -2.09
CA GLY A 31 3.55 6.82 -2.92
C GLY A 31 2.88 5.44 -2.92
N ILE A 32 2.53 4.91 -4.10
CA ILE A 32 1.97 3.56 -4.27
C ILE A 32 2.57 2.86 -5.50
N SER A 33 2.32 1.54 -5.64
CA SER A 33 2.56 0.77 -6.88
C SER A 33 1.25 0.45 -7.59
N GLY A 34 1.32 -0.40 -8.64
CA GLY A 34 0.15 -0.93 -9.33
C GLY A 34 -0.45 -2.18 -8.66
N TRP A 35 -0.22 -2.41 -7.37
CA TRP A 35 -0.85 -3.47 -6.61
C TRP A 35 -2.37 -3.25 -6.52
N THR A 36 -3.13 -4.29 -6.82
CA THR A 36 -4.62 -4.25 -6.82
C THR A 36 -5.18 -3.80 -5.47
N GLY A 37 -4.54 -4.15 -4.36
CA GLY A 37 -4.97 -3.79 -3.01
C GLY A 37 -4.92 -2.29 -2.70
N PHE A 38 -4.06 -1.52 -3.41
CA PHE A 38 -3.97 -0.06 -3.20
C PHE A 38 -5.01 0.74 -3.98
N ALA A 39 -5.75 0.11 -4.87
CA ALA A 39 -6.66 0.81 -5.77
C ALA A 39 -7.79 1.59 -5.08
N PRO A 40 -8.28 1.25 -3.86
CA PRO A 40 -9.23 2.10 -3.16
C PRO A 40 -8.67 3.48 -2.81
N ILE A 41 -7.33 3.68 -2.74
CA ILE A 41 -6.72 5.01 -2.58
C ILE A 41 -6.97 5.84 -3.85
N THR A 42 -6.79 5.23 -5.03
CA THR A 42 -7.12 5.88 -6.31
C THR A 42 -8.62 6.13 -6.41
N LEU A 43 -9.47 5.17 -6.01
CA LEU A 43 -10.92 5.36 -5.99
C LEU A 43 -11.31 6.55 -5.08
N ALA A 44 -10.74 6.65 -3.88
CA ALA A 44 -11.01 7.76 -2.97
C ALA A 44 -10.65 9.12 -3.59
N LYS A 45 -9.54 9.18 -4.33
CA LYS A 45 -9.14 10.40 -5.03
C LYS A 45 -10.07 10.72 -6.19
N GLU A 46 -10.26 9.79 -7.13
CA GLU A 46 -11.00 10.02 -8.36
C GLU A 46 -12.52 10.20 -8.13
N ALA A 47 -13.08 9.60 -7.08
CA ALA A 47 -14.46 9.82 -6.65
C ALA A 47 -14.64 11.10 -5.80
N GLY A 48 -13.56 11.87 -5.57
CA GLY A 48 -13.59 13.12 -4.79
C GLY A 48 -13.80 12.93 -3.29
N LEU A 49 -13.59 11.71 -2.76
CA LEU A 49 -13.81 11.41 -1.34
C LEU A 49 -12.77 12.10 -0.44
N PHE A 50 -11.53 12.22 -0.90
CA PHE A 50 -10.50 13.00 -0.23
C PHE A 50 -10.77 14.50 -0.30
N GLN A 51 -11.16 15.01 -1.47
CA GLN A 51 -11.46 16.43 -1.66
C GLN A 51 -12.63 16.91 -0.77
N LYS A 52 -13.71 16.10 -0.65
CA LYS A 52 -14.82 16.37 0.28
C LYS A 52 -14.40 16.48 1.75
N ARG A 53 -13.19 16.01 2.09
CA ARG A 53 -12.60 16.03 3.42
C ARG A 53 -11.49 17.07 3.57
N GLY A 54 -11.36 17.99 2.60
CA GLY A 54 -10.36 19.06 2.60
C GLY A 54 -8.94 18.57 2.30
N LEU A 55 -8.79 17.55 1.47
CA LEU A 55 -7.50 17.03 1.03
C LEU A 55 -7.30 17.22 -0.49
N ASP A 56 -6.16 17.78 -0.85
CA ASP A 56 -5.62 17.79 -2.22
C ASP A 56 -4.55 16.67 -2.32
N VAL A 57 -4.98 15.49 -2.81
CA VAL A 57 -4.16 14.28 -2.85
C VAL A 57 -3.49 14.11 -4.21
N THR A 58 -2.17 14.03 -4.21
CA THR A 58 -1.36 13.61 -5.36
C THR A 58 -0.88 12.17 -5.17
N ILE A 59 -1.22 11.27 -6.08
CA ILE A 59 -0.73 9.88 -6.09
C ILE A 59 0.47 9.78 -7.01
N LYS A 60 1.60 9.26 -6.47
CA LYS A 60 2.81 8.99 -7.23
C LYS A 60 3.05 7.48 -7.35
N LYS A 61 3.18 6.98 -8.57
CA LYS A 61 3.54 5.58 -8.82
C LYS A 61 5.06 5.43 -8.68
N ILE A 62 5.49 4.86 -7.55
CA ILE A 62 6.89 4.68 -7.19
C ILE A 62 7.12 3.20 -6.86
N PRO A 63 8.12 2.53 -7.46
CA PRO A 63 8.49 1.16 -7.09
C PRO A 63 8.68 1.01 -5.57
N GLN A 64 8.30 -0.14 -5.01
CA GLN A 64 8.37 -0.33 -3.55
C GLN A 64 9.77 -0.13 -2.99
N LYS A 65 10.79 -0.60 -3.70
CA LYS A 65 12.20 -0.47 -3.32
C LYS A 65 12.69 1.00 -3.23
N ASP A 66 12.01 1.94 -3.88
CA ASP A 66 12.43 3.35 -3.98
C ASP A 66 11.57 4.29 -3.11
N ARG A 67 10.42 3.84 -2.58
CA ARG A 67 9.47 4.70 -1.83
C ARG A 67 10.07 5.29 -0.56
N HIS A 68 10.94 4.56 0.15
CA HIS A 68 11.61 5.09 1.34
C HIS A 68 12.51 6.29 1.01
N LEU A 69 13.12 6.33 -0.18
CA LEU A 69 13.90 7.48 -0.63
C LEU A 69 13.04 8.70 -0.87
N ALA A 70 11.85 8.50 -1.47
CA ALA A 70 10.88 9.57 -1.69
C ALA A 70 10.29 10.11 -0.38
N ILE A 71 10.12 9.27 0.66
CA ILE A 71 9.77 9.69 2.02
C ILE A 71 10.91 10.49 2.64
N ALA A 72 12.14 9.99 2.59
CA ALA A 72 13.30 10.63 3.18
C ALA A 72 13.62 12.00 2.56
N SER A 73 13.37 12.17 1.25
CA SER A 73 13.52 13.44 0.56
C SER A 73 12.35 14.42 0.78
N GLY A 74 11.23 13.99 1.36
CA GLY A 74 10.01 14.78 1.51
C GLY A 74 9.16 14.88 0.24
N ASP A 75 9.51 14.13 -0.82
CA ASP A 75 8.78 14.09 -2.09
C ASP A 75 7.38 13.47 -1.95
N ILE A 76 7.21 12.59 -0.97
CA ILE A 76 5.92 12.07 -0.49
C ILE A 76 5.86 12.14 1.04
N GLN A 77 4.68 12.39 1.59
CA GLN A 77 4.43 12.42 3.03
C GLN A 77 3.93 11.08 3.55
N CYS A 78 3.22 10.34 2.70
CA CYS A 78 2.59 9.07 3.03
C CYS A 78 2.84 8.04 1.93
N ALA A 79 2.68 6.78 2.28
CA ALA A 79 2.79 5.67 1.32
C ALA A 79 1.86 4.51 1.71
N ALA A 80 1.62 3.63 0.74
CA ALA A 80 1.08 2.30 0.96
C ALA A 80 2.18 1.27 0.77
N THR A 81 2.32 0.33 1.68
CA THR A 81 3.23 -0.83 1.57
C THR A 81 2.89 -1.88 2.61
N THR A 82 3.59 -3.00 2.58
CA THR A 82 3.41 -4.12 3.50
C THR A 82 4.02 -3.85 4.88
N VAL A 83 3.51 -4.54 5.90
CA VAL A 83 3.97 -4.38 7.31
C VAL A 83 5.47 -4.62 7.43
N GLU A 84 6.02 -5.66 6.81
CA GLU A 84 7.45 -5.96 6.88
C GLU A 84 8.31 -4.89 6.19
N THR A 85 7.82 -4.25 5.15
CA THR A 85 8.55 -3.16 4.47
C THR A 85 8.66 -1.92 5.35
N TRP A 86 7.61 -1.59 6.12
CA TRP A 86 7.70 -0.51 7.13
C TRP A 86 8.77 -0.81 8.19
N ILE A 87 8.91 -2.08 8.60
CA ILE A 87 9.96 -2.51 9.53
C ILE A 87 11.34 -2.24 8.93
N VAL A 88 11.55 -2.61 7.65
CA VAL A 88 12.82 -2.36 6.94
C VAL A 88 13.14 -0.87 6.88
N TRP A 89 12.17 -0.02 6.54
CA TRP A 89 12.40 1.42 6.44
C TRP A 89 12.78 2.03 7.80
N ASN A 90 12.05 1.68 8.86
CA ASN A 90 12.35 2.15 10.21
C ASN A 90 13.70 1.63 10.72
N ALA A 91 14.06 0.37 10.46
CA ALA A 91 15.36 -0.20 10.82
C ALA A 91 16.54 0.52 10.12
N ASN A 92 16.29 1.07 8.93
CA ASN A 92 17.26 1.83 8.13
C ASN A 92 17.17 3.36 8.36
N GLY A 93 16.47 3.80 9.40
CA GLY A 93 16.43 5.22 9.81
C GLY A 93 15.41 6.08 9.07
N VAL A 94 14.56 5.52 8.22
CA VAL A 94 13.44 6.24 7.60
C VAL A 94 12.22 6.10 8.49
N ALA A 95 12.02 7.07 9.39
CA ALA A 95 10.94 7.05 10.37
C ALA A 95 9.56 7.15 9.69
N THR A 96 8.72 6.16 9.96
CA THR A 96 7.35 6.07 9.42
C THR A 96 6.42 5.43 10.45
N THR A 97 5.14 5.78 10.39
CA THR A 97 4.10 5.24 11.28
C THR A 97 2.89 4.82 10.46
N GLN A 98 2.47 3.57 10.61
CA GLN A 98 1.28 3.00 9.98
C GLN A 98 0.03 3.52 10.70
N ILE A 99 -1.02 3.88 9.94
CA ILE A 99 -2.22 4.48 10.52
C ILE A 99 -3.52 3.72 10.22
N PHE A 100 -3.53 2.90 9.17
CA PHE A 100 -4.61 1.94 8.90
C PHE A 100 -4.14 0.82 7.98
N GLN A 101 -4.84 -0.32 8.05
CA GLN A 101 -4.66 -1.45 7.14
C GLN A 101 -5.48 -1.25 5.88
N LEU A 102 -4.87 -1.53 4.74
CA LEU A 102 -5.50 -1.44 3.42
C LEU A 102 -6.16 -2.76 3.04
N ASP A 103 -5.37 -3.81 2.97
CA ASP A 103 -5.84 -5.12 2.52
C ASP A 103 -5.00 -6.27 3.11
N LYS A 104 -5.49 -7.47 2.86
CA LYS A 104 -4.76 -8.73 3.04
C LYS A 104 -4.76 -9.48 1.72
N SER A 105 -3.60 -9.93 1.29
CA SER A 105 -3.50 -10.84 0.16
C SER A 105 -4.12 -12.20 0.51
N TYR A 106 -4.96 -12.69 -0.38
CA TYR A 106 -5.70 -13.95 -0.25
C TYR A 106 -5.56 -14.77 -1.55
N GLY A 107 -4.32 -15.09 -1.89
CA GLY A 107 -3.94 -15.71 -3.15
C GLY A 107 -3.52 -14.72 -4.23
N ALA A 108 -3.39 -13.42 -3.89
CA ALA A 108 -3.01 -12.38 -4.84
C ALA A 108 -1.50 -12.25 -5.03
N ASP A 109 -0.68 -12.72 -4.10
CA ASP A 109 0.76 -12.89 -4.29
C ASP A 109 1.06 -14.38 -4.52
N GLY A 110 1.95 -14.67 -5.46
CA GLY A 110 2.24 -16.06 -5.81
C GLY A 110 3.59 -16.28 -6.45
N MET A 111 4.01 -17.54 -6.40
CA MET A 111 5.20 -18.05 -7.03
C MET A 111 4.84 -18.79 -8.32
N VAL A 112 5.33 -18.26 -9.43
CA VAL A 112 5.24 -18.89 -10.75
C VAL A 112 6.53 -19.63 -11.04
N VAL A 113 6.48 -20.85 -11.56
CA VAL A 113 7.65 -21.66 -11.90
C VAL A 113 7.56 -22.20 -13.31
N LYS A 114 8.71 -22.42 -13.95
CA LYS A 114 8.83 -23.09 -15.23
C LYS A 114 8.53 -24.59 -15.11
N PRO A 115 8.22 -25.28 -16.22
CA PRO A 115 8.10 -26.75 -16.25
C PRO A 115 9.31 -27.43 -15.63
N GLY A 116 9.06 -28.54 -14.91
CA GLY A 116 10.10 -29.31 -14.21
C GLY A 116 10.30 -28.94 -12.74
N ILE A 117 9.72 -27.82 -12.25
CA ILE A 117 9.70 -27.44 -10.84
C ILE A 117 8.32 -27.77 -10.30
N ALA A 118 8.22 -28.68 -9.33
CA ALA A 118 6.94 -29.15 -8.79
C ALA A 118 6.57 -28.55 -7.44
N LYS A 119 7.55 -28.22 -6.62
CA LYS A 119 7.40 -27.73 -5.25
C LYS A 119 8.53 -26.75 -4.90
N ILE A 120 8.36 -26.00 -3.81
CA ILE A 120 9.31 -24.97 -3.40
C ILE A 120 10.71 -25.53 -3.13
N SER A 121 10.83 -26.75 -2.59
CA SER A 121 12.14 -27.37 -2.35
C SER A 121 12.94 -27.67 -3.64
N ASP A 122 12.30 -27.71 -4.80
CA ASP A 122 12.97 -27.91 -6.10
C ASP A 122 13.66 -26.63 -6.60
N LEU A 123 13.47 -25.51 -5.90
CA LEU A 123 14.12 -24.23 -6.21
C LEU A 123 15.61 -24.19 -5.84
N LYS A 124 16.12 -25.17 -5.10
CA LYS A 124 17.55 -25.19 -4.72
C LYS A 124 18.44 -25.12 -5.96
N GLY A 125 19.35 -24.12 -6.00
CA GLY A 125 20.23 -23.83 -7.13
C GLY A 125 19.55 -23.16 -8.33
N LYS A 126 18.26 -22.77 -8.23
CA LYS A 126 17.49 -22.11 -9.30
C LYS A 126 17.58 -20.58 -9.20
N THR A 127 17.28 -19.92 -10.31
CA THR A 127 17.20 -18.47 -10.38
C THR A 127 15.75 -18.01 -10.22
N VAL A 128 15.50 -17.17 -9.22
CA VAL A 128 14.18 -16.67 -8.85
C VAL A 128 14.13 -15.14 -8.98
N ALA A 129 13.21 -14.63 -9.78
CA ALA A 129 12.92 -13.20 -9.84
C ALA A 129 12.03 -12.82 -8.66
N ALA A 130 12.49 -11.91 -7.77
CA ALA A 130 11.77 -11.57 -6.54
C ALA A 130 12.05 -10.15 -6.03
N SER A 131 12.22 -9.19 -6.91
CA SER A 131 12.48 -7.79 -6.55
C SER A 131 13.70 -7.62 -5.61
N ALA A 132 13.87 -6.42 -5.03
CA ALA A 132 15.00 -6.12 -4.14
C ALA A 132 14.76 -6.61 -2.71
N PRO A 133 15.82 -6.94 -1.92
CA PRO A 133 15.71 -7.16 -0.49
C PRO A 133 14.97 -6.00 0.21
N GLY A 134 14.07 -6.34 1.13
CA GLY A 134 13.25 -5.37 1.86
C GLY A 134 11.94 -4.98 1.15
N THR A 135 11.58 -5.69 0.10
CA THR A 135 10.27 -5.58 -0.59
C THR A 135 9.41 -6.81 -0.34
N ALA A 136 8.10 -6.69 -0.54
CA ALA A 136 7.15 -7.78 -0.35
C ALA A 136 7.47 -9.04 -1.18
N PRO A 137 7.79 -8.97 -2.49
CA PRO A 137 8.13 -10.17 -3.26
C PRO A 137 9.36 -10.90 -2.72
N TYR A 138 10.38 -10.16 -2.27
CA TYR A 138 11.56 -10.76 -1.65
C TYR A 138 11.25 -11.40 -0.30
N PHE A 139 10.48 -10.72 0.54
CA PHE A 139 10.05 -11.24 1.84
C PHE A 139 9.20 -12.50 1.67
N THR A 140 8.24 -12.48 0.74
CA THR A 140 7.39 -13.64 0.43
C THR A 140 8.22 -14.84 -0.01
N LEU A 141 9.20 -14.62 -0.90
CA LEU A 141 10.15 -15.66 -1.28
C LEU A 141 10.88 -16.23 -0.04
N ALA A 142 11.48 -15.36 0.78
CA ALA A 142 12.23 -15.79 1.97
C ALA A 142 11.35 -16.58 2.95
N TRP A 143 10.11 -16.12 3.16
CA TRP A 143 9.13 -16.81 4.02
C TRP A 143 8.79 -18.19 3.49
N MET A 144 8.44 -18.30 2.20
CA MET A 144 8.12 -19.59 1.55
C MET A 144 9.31 -20.54 1.57
N LEU A 145 10.52 -20.07 1.28
CA LEU A 145 11.74 -20.88 1.34
C LEU A 145 11.96 -21.42 2.77
N LYS A 146 11.89 -20.57 3.80
CA LYS A 146 12.05 -20.96 5.20
C LYS A 146 11.06 -22.03 5.63
N LYS A 147 9.79 -21.89 5.26
CA LYS A 147 8.74 -22.89 5.56
C LYS A 147 8.97 -24.23 4.84
N ASN A 148 9.83 -24.27 3.83
CA ASN A 148 10.17 -25.46 3.06
C ASN A 148 11.63 -25.93 3.26
N GLY A 149 12.29 -25.47 4.33
CA GLY A 149 13.64 -25.91 4.72
C GLY A 149 14.76 -25.35 3.84
N LEU A 150 14.49 -24.27 3.12
CA LEU A 150 15.47 -23.52 2.32
C LEU A 150 15.66 -22.10 2.85
N THR A 151 16.69 -21.45 2.34
CA THR A 151 16.99 -20.03 2.60
C THR A 151 17.20 -19.29 1.29
N THR A 152 17.27 -17.96 1.34
CA THR A 152 17.61 -17.15 0.17
C THR A 152 19.01 -17.42 -0.38
N LYS A 153 19.90 -18.09 0.38
CA LYS A 153 21.23 -18.51 -0.07
C LYS A 153 21.19 -19.79 -0.92
N ASP A 154 20.11 -20.55 -0.87
CA ASP A 154 19.93 -21.77 -1.67
C ASP A 154 19.44 -21.48 -3.10
N VAL A 155 19.12 -20.22 -3.42
CA VAL A 155 18.64 -19.77 -4.73
C VAL A 155 19.45 -18.56 -5.20
N THR A 156 19.46 -18.32 -6.52
CA THR A 156 19.97 -17.06 -7.07
C THR A 156 18.80 -16.08 -7.24
N VAL A 157 18.74 -15.03 -6.42
CA VAL A 157 17.67 -14.03 -6.54
C VAL A 157 18.08 -12.95 -7.54
N VAL A 158 17.22 -12.68 -8.54
CA VAL A 158 17.35 -11.58 -9.48
C VAL A 158 16.30 -10.51 -9.19
N ASN A 159 16.77 -9.25 -9.16
CA ASN A 159 15.93 -8.09 -8.87
C ASN A 159 15.09 -7.71 -10.09
N LEU A 160 13.93 -8.31 -10.24
CA LEU A 160 12.89 -7.88 -11.18
C LEU A 160 11.63 -7.52 -10.41
N GLU A 161 11.10 -6.33 -10.68
CA GLU A 161 9.81 -5.90 -10.12
C GLU A 161 8.69 -6.84 -10.59
N PRO A 162 7.55 -6.95 -9.89
CA PRO A 162 6.51 -7.95 -10.15
C PRO A 162 5.99 -8.00 -11.59
N GLN A 163 5.80 -6.85 -12.25
CA GLN A 163 5.39 -6.82 -13.65
C GLN A 163 6.46 -7.36 -14.60
N PRO A 164 7.73 -6.88 -14.58
CA PRO A 164 8.82 -7.49 -15.33
C PRO A 164 9.02 -8.98 -15.02
N ALA A 165 8.86 -9.41 -13.76
CA ALA A 165 8.99 -10.81 -13.36
C ALA A 165 7.90 -11.69 -14.01
N ALA A 166 6.64 -11.25 -13.99
CA ALA A 166 5.55 -11.92 -14.68
C ALA A 166 5.78 -11.97 -16.21
N ASN A 167 6.22 -10.85 -16.79
CA ASN A 167 6.52 -10.77 -18.22
C ASN A 167 7.67 -11.71 -18.62
N ALA A 168 8.70 -11.87 -17.79
CA ALA A 168 9.80 -12.81 -18.02
C ALA A 168 9.30 -14.26 -18.05
N MET A 169 8.38 -14.64 -17.18
CA MET A 169 7.75 -15.96 -17.20
C MET A 169 6.91 -16.15 -18.47
N ILE A 170 6.06 -15.17 -18.81
CA ILE A 170 5.19 -15.22 -20.01
C ILE A 170 6.01 -15.34 -21.29
N ALA A 171 7.13 -14.61 -21.37
CA ALA A 171 8.03 -14.64 -22.53
C ALA A 171 8.95 -15.87 -22.58
N GLY A 172 8.94 -16.73 -21.55
CA GLY A 172 9.86 -17.86 -21.45
C GLY A 172 11.34 -17.46 -21.36
N THR A 173 11.63 -16.28 -20.80
CA THR A 173 12.99 -15.71 -20.73
C THR A 173 13.97 -16.73 -20.15
N SER A 174 15.11 -16.95 -20.82
CA SER A 174 16.18 -17.82 -20.32
C SER A 174 16.81 -17.23 -19.05
N GLY A 175 17.28 -18.10 -18.14
CA GLY A 175 17.96 -17.66 -16.93
C GLY A 175 17.03 -17.26 -15.76
N VAL A 176 15.70 -17.34 -15.93
CA VAL A 176 14.74 -17.18 -14.82
C VAL A 176 13.92 -18.47 -14.73
N ASP A 177 14.02 -19.18 -13.62
CA ASP A 177 13.34 -20.47 -13.39
C ASP A 177 12.00 -20.28 -12.67
N ALA A 178 11.92 -19.26 -11.80
CA ALA A 178 10.73 -18.92 -11.04
C ALA A 178 10.61 -17.41 -10.86
N ALA A 179 9.40 -16.93 -10.54
CA ALA A 179 9.13 -15.53 -10.28
C ALA A 179 8.13 -15.35 -9.14
N MET A 180 8.42 -14.43 -8.24
CA MET A 180 7.44 -13.87 -7.33
C MET A 180 6.75 -12.71 -8.01
N THR A 181 5.43 -12.75 -8.06
CA THR A 181 4.61 -11.68 -8.61
C THR A 181 3.26 -11.59 -7.89
N TYR A 182 2.49 -10.58 -8.21
CA TYR A 182 1.21 -10.33 -7.56
C TYR A 182 0.15 -9.81 -8.55
N GLU A 183 -1.11 -9.68 -8.10
CA GLU A 183 -2.18 -9.11 -8.90
C GLU A 183 -1.93 -7.62 -9.23
N PRO A 184 -2.21 -7.19 -10.46
CA PRO A 184 -2.92 -7.91 -11.52
C PRO A 184 -2.02 -8.79 -12.41
N TYR A 185 -0.71 -8.78 -12.22
CA TYR A 185 0.25 -9.48 -13.09
C TYR A 185 0.18 -11.00 -12.95
N LEU A 186 -0.18 -11.50 -11.76
CA LEU A 186 -0.36 -12.92 -11.51
C LEU A 186 -1.53 -13.49 -12.34
N SER A 187 -2.62 -12.73 -12.48
CA SER A 187 -3.73 -13.08 -13.37
C SER A 187 -3.32 -13.12 -14.85
N ALA A 188 -2.41 -12.25 -15.27
CA ALA A 188 -1.87 -12.32 -16.63
C ALA A 188 -1.10 -13.62 -16.89
N VAL A 189 -0.39 -14.16 -15.88
CA VAL A 189 0.26 -15.47 -15.96
C VAL A 189 -0.78 -16.60 -15.93
N ARG A 190 -1.80 -16.52 -15.07
CA ARG A 190 -2.90 -17.52 -15.04
C ARG A 190 -3.60 -17.67 -16.39
N ALA A 191 -3.71 -16.59 -17.15
CA ALA A 191 -4.32 -16.62 -18.49
C ALA A 191 -3.43 -17.29 -19.55
N LYS A 192 -2.18 -17.67 -19.21
CA LYS A 192 -1.21 -18.29 -20.11
C LYS A 192 -0.56 -19.52 -19.44
N PRO A 193 -1.27 -20.65 -19.36
CA PRO A 193 -0.78 -21.88 -18.68
C PRO A 193 0.57 -22.39 -19.22
N GLU A 194 0.87 -22.11 -20.48
CA GLU A 194 2.14 -22.44 -21.12
C GLU A 194 3.34 -21.66 -20.57
N ALA A 195 3.10 -20.49 -19.96
CA ALA A 195 4.14 -19.63 -19.39
C ALA A 195 4.76 -20.19 -18.11
N GLY A 196 4.03 -21.07 -17.42
CA GLY A 196 4.45 -21.65 -16.16
C GLY A 196 3.27 -21.99 -15.25
N ARG A 197 3.59 -22.55 -14.08
CA ARG A 197 2.60 -22.96 -13.10
C ARG A 197 2.77 -22.16 -11.80
N ILE A 198 1.66 -21.70 -11.22
CA ILE A 198 1.63 -21.15 -9.86
C ILE A 198 1.65 -22.34 -8.90
N ILE A 199 2.71 -22.46 -8.09
CA ILE A 199 2.89 -23.57 -7.15
C ILE A 199 2.60 -23.20 -5.70
N ALA A 200 2.57 -21.91 -5.38
CA ALA A 200 2.27 -21.41 -4.05
C ALA A 200 1.73 -19.99 -4.14
N THR A 201 0.84 -19.65 -3.22
CA THR A 201 0.26 -18.30 -3.08
C THR A 201 0.13 -17.93 -1.62
N THR A 202 -0.35 -16.72 -1.35
CA THR A 202 -0.72 -16.28 0.01
C THR A 202 -1.95 -16.99 0.60
N LEU A 203 -2.62 -17.87 -0.16
CA LEU A 203 -3.57 -18.85 0.42
C LEU A 203 -2.84 -19.92 1.22
N ASP A 204 -1.71 -20.39 0.71
CA ASP A 204 -0.89 -21.42 1.35
C ASP A 204 -0.01 -20.82 2.46
N TYR A 205 0.40 -19.56 2.27
CA TYR A 205 1.31 -18.82 3.14
C TYR A 205 0.77 -17.40 3.40
N PRO A 206 -0.21 -17.24 4.32
CA PRO A 206 -0.81 -15.93 4.63
C PRO A 206 0.18 -15.06 5.42
N MET A 207 0.88 -14.13 4.74
CA MET A 207 1.86 -13.25 5.36
C MET A 207 1.88 -11.82 4.78
N ILE A 208 1.10 -11.55 3.73
CA ILE A 208 1.07 -10.21 3.11
C ILE A 208 -0.14 -9.43 3.61
N MET A 209 0.17 -8.37 4.36
CA MET A 209 -0.78 -7.44 4.95
C MET A 209 -0.32 -6.03 4.63
N ASP A 210 -1.10 -5.33 3.84
CA ASP A 210 -0.79 -3.98 3.40
C ASP A 210 -1.36 -2.94 4.33
N THR A 211 -0.57 -1.92 4.60
CA THR A 211 -0.96 -0.79 5.45
C THR A 211 -0.61 0.54 4.80
N PHE A 212 -1.30 1.57 5.22
CA PHE A 212 -1.03 2.95 4.89
C PHE A 212 -0.34 3.62 6.07
N GLY A 213 0.69 4.39 5.77
CA GLY A 213 1.43 5.10 6.80
C GLY A 213 2.01 6.40 6.28
N CYS A 214 2.43 7.25 7.20
CA CYS A 214 3.00 8.56 6.90
C CYS A 214 4.25 8.81 7.76
N THR A 215 4.96 9.91 7.46
CA THR A 215 6.04 10.37 8.33
C THR A 215 5.47 10.86 9.67
N PRO A 216 6.14 10.65 10.81
CA PRO A 216 5.70 11.17 12.10
C PRO A 216 5.53 12.69 12.10
N GLN A 217 6.36 13.40 11.34
CA GLN A 217 6.25 14.86 11.16
C GLN A 217 4.90 15.25 10.54
N PHE A 218 4.51 14.59 9.45
CA PHE A 218 3.22 14.87 8.80
C PHE A 218 2.05 14.58 9.74
N LEU A 219 2.08 13.47 10.46
CA LEU A 219 1.03 13.08 11.41
C LEU A 219 0.88 14.10 12.55
N ALA A 220 2.00 14.59 13.11
CA ALA A 220 2.01 15.58 14.18
C ALA A 220 1.52 16.95 13.72
N GLN A 221 1.89 17.38 12.51
CA GLN A 221 1.51 18.69 11.96
C GLN A 221 0.10 18.69 11.38
N ASN A 222 -0.40 17.55 10.89
CA ASN A 222 -1.66 17.45 10.14
C ASN A 222 -2.57 16.30 10.64
N PRO A 223 -2.89 16.22 11.96
CA PRO A 223 -3.65 15.09 12.50
C PRO A 223 -5.08 14.98 11.90
N ARG A 224 -5.69 16.12 11.54
CA ARG A 224 -7.00 16.14 10.85
C ARG A 224 -6.89 15.57 9.45
N ALA A 225 -5.83 15.87 8.71
CA ALA A 225 -5.59 15.32 7.37
C ALA A 225 -5.32 13.81 7.44
N ALA A 226 -4.55 13.33 8.42
CA ALA A 226 -4.30 11.91 8.63
C ALA A 226 -5.61 11.13 8.89
N LYS A 227 -6.51 11.69 9.73
CA LYS A 227 -7.85 11.11 9.92
C LYS A 227 -8.69 11.15 8.65
N ALA A 228 -8.65 12.24 7.91
CA ALA A 228 -9.38 12.39 6.64
C ALA A 228 -8.89 11.41 5.57
N LEU A 229 -7.59 11.05 5.54
CA LEU A 229 -7.05 10.00 4.69
C LEU A 229 -7.65 8.62 5.04
N ALA A 230 -7.69 8.26 6.33
CA ALA A 230 -8.30 7.02 6.78
C ALA A 230 -9.81 6.98 6.46
N ASP A 231 -10.54 8.05 6.79
CA ASP A 231 -11.98 8.14 6.54
C ASP A 231 -12.30 8.07 5.04
N GLY A 232 -11.52 8.75 4.19
CA GLY A 232 -11.69 8.71 2.74
C GLY A 232 -11.41 7.34 2.13
N TYR A 233 -10.43 6.62 2.67
CA TYR A 233 -10.18 5.24 2.30
C TYR A 233 -11.35 4.32 2.68
N PHE A 234 -11.87 4.42 3.90
CA PHE A 234 -13.00 3.59 4.33
C PHE A 234 -14.28 3.90 3.54
N ASP A 235 -14.50 5.16 3.15
CA ASP A 235 -15.60 5.53 2.24
C ASP A 235 -15.43 4.87 0.87
N ALA A 236 -14.20 4.81 0.35
CA ALA A 236 -13.93 4.13 -0.92
C ALA A 236 -14.19 2.62 -0.82
N VAL A 237 -13.79 1.98 0.28
CA VAL A 237 -14.12 0.56 0.53
C VAL A 237 -15.63 0.35 0.60
N ALA A 238 -16.37 1.24 1.27
CA ALA A 238 -17.83 1.18 1.32
C ALA A 238 -18.45 1.41 -0.08
N MET A 239 -17.88 2.31 -0.89
CA MET A 239 -18.34 2.58 -2.26
C MET A 239 -18.18 1.35 -3.16
N ILE A 240 -17.15 0.53 -2.99
CA ILE A 240 -16.99 -0.72 -3.74
C ILE A 240 -18.21 -1.64 -3.53
N GLY A 241 -18.76 -1.68 -2.32
CA GLY A 241 -19.96 -2.47 -2.02
C GLY A 241 -21.26 -1.85 -2.56
N SER A 242 -21.37 -0.52 -2.60
CA SER A 242 -22.59 0.18 -2.98
C SER A 242 -22.68 0.54 -4.47
N ASP A 243 -21.55 0.72 -5.14
CA ASP A 243 -21.42 1.05 -6.57
C ASP A 243 -20.22 0.30 -7.18
N ALA A 244 -20.32 -1.02 -7.20
CA ALA A 244 -19.24 -1.91 -7.62
C ALA A 244 -18.76 -1.62 -9.05
N LYS A 245 -19.71 -1.45 -10.00
CA LYS A 245 -19.38 -1.23 -11.41
C LYS A 245 -18.48 -0.01 -11.59
N LYS A 246 -18.92 1.14 -11.09
CA LYS A 246 -18.17 2.40 -11.19
C LYS A 246 -16.83 2.32 -10.45
N SER A 247 -16.83 1.69 -9.27
CA SER A 247 -15.61 1.50 -8.47
C SER A 247 -14.57 0.67 -9.23
N PHE A 248 -14.97 -0.44 -9.82
CA PHE A 248 -14.05 -1.31 -10.58
C PHE A 248 -13.60 -0.66 -11.90
N GLU A 249 -14.44 0.13 -12.56
CA GLU A 249 -14.05 0.91 -13.74
C GLU A 249 -12.94 1.94 -13.39
N ILE A 250 -13.10 2.69 -12.30
CA ILE A 250 -12.10 3.67 -11.84
C ILE A 250 -10.79 2.96 -11.44
N MET A 251 -10.90 1.91 -10.60
CA MET A 251 -9.74 1.18 -10.11
C MET A 251 -9.01 0.41 -11.22
N GLY A 252 -9.75 -0.17 -12.16
CA GLY A 252 -9.19 -0.87 -13.32
C GLY A 252 -8.41 0.08 -14.23
N ALA A 253 -8.94 1.27 -14.50
CA ALA A 253 -8.26 2.27 -15.33
C ALA A 253 -6.87 2.65 -14.76
N ASP A 254 -6.71 2.70 -13.44
CA ASP A 254 -5.44 3.00 -12.76
C ASP A 254 -4.33 2.00 -13.08
N VAL A 255 -4.68 0.75 -13.32
CA VAL A 255 -3.75 -0.36 -13.64
C VAL A 255 -3.88 -0.84 -15.11
N LYS A 256 -4.54 -0.06 -15.96
CA LYS A 256 -4.74 -0.34 -17.39
C LYS A 256 -5.52 -1.63 -17.66
N GLN A 257 -6.50 -1.92 -16.82
CA GLN A 257 -7.45 -3.01 -16.98
C GLN A 257 -8.87 -2.49 -17.22
N SER A 258 -9.73 -3.34 -17.81
CA SER A 258 -11.19 -3.11 -17.74
C SER A 258 -11.69 -3.28 -16.29
N GLY A 259 -12.84 -2.71 -15.96
CA GLY A 259 -13.48 -2.91 -14.65
C GLY A 259 -13.71 -4.39 -14.32
N GLU A 260 -14.15 -5.19 -15.32
CA GLU A 260 -14.36 -6.64 -15.18
C GLU A 260 -13.06 -7.41 -14.90
N ALA A 261 -11.98 -7.09 -15.63
CA ALA A 261 -10.68 -7.73 -15.40
C ALA A 261 -10.14 -7.39 -14.02
N PHE A 262 -10.33 -6.13 -13.57
CA PHE A 262 -9.93 -5.68 -12.24
C PHE A 262 -10.75 -6.39 -11.14
N GLU A 263 -12.08 -6.51 -11.31
CA GLU A 263 -12.93 -7.27 -10.41
C GLU A 263 -12.45 -8.72 -10.29
N GLY A 264 -12.05 -9.33 -11.41
CA GLY A 264 -11.45 -10.67 -11.44
C GLY A 264 -10.22 -10.77 -10.55
N SER A 265 -9.28 -9.81 -10.66
CA SER A 265 -8.06 -9.76 -9.84
C SER A 265 -8.36 -9.49 -8.37
N SER A 266 -9.37 -8.67 -8.06
CA SER A 266 -9.72 -8.29 -6.69
C SER A 266 -10.23 -9.46 -5.83
N LYS A 267 -10.67 -10.56 -6.44
CA LYS A 267 -11.15 -11.76 -5.73
C LYS A 267 -10.07 -12.42 -4.88
N TYR A 268 -8.82 -12.16 -5.19
CA TYR A 268 -7.65 -12.72 -4.50
C TYR A 268 -7.10 -11.87 -3.37
N LEU A 269 -7.83 -10.84 -2.92
CA LEU A 269 -7.47 -10.02 -1.77
C LEU A 269 -8.71 -9.64 -0.96
N ARG A 270 -8.49 -9.02 0.21
CA ARG A 270 -9.56 -8.57 1.10
C ARG A 270 -9.24 -7.16 1.58
N TRP A 271 -9.93 -6.17 1.01
CA TRP A 271 -9.89 -4.80 1.54
C TRP A 271 -10.45 -4.75 2.94
N GLN A 272 -9.83 -3.96 3.78
CA GLN A 272 -10.14 -3.91 5.20
C GLN A 272 -10.94 -2.65 5.52
N ASP A 273 -12.15 -2.84 6.04
CA ASP A 273 -12.98 -1.77 6.58
C ASP A 273 -12.48 -1.31 7.97
N ARG A 274 -13.17 -0.35 8.56
CA ARG A 274 -12.83 0.17 9.89
C ARG A 274 -12.88 -0.89 10.98
N ALA A 275 -13.87 -1.76 10.97
CA ALA A 275 -14.03 -2.81 11.98
C ALA A 275 -12.92 -3.87 11.88
N ALA A 276 -12.55 -4.25 10.66
CA ALA A 276 -11.41 -5.14 10.41
C ALA A 276 -10.08 -4.50 10.87
N ASN A 277 -9.91 -3.20 10.63
CA ASN A 277 -8.76 -2.44 11.09
C ASN A 277 -8.62 -2.46 12.61
N GLN A 278 -9.72 -2.23 13.35
CA GLN A 278 -9.71 -2.28 14.81
C GLN A 278 -9.27 -3.65 15.33
N LYS A 279 -9.73 -4.74 14.71
CA LYS A 279 -9.32 -6.11 15.07
C LYS A 279 -7.83 -6.36 14.75
N PHE A 280 -7.39 -5.94 13.58
CA PHE A 280 -5.99 -6.11 13.14
C PHE A 280 -5.02 -5.46 14.12
N PHE A 281 -5.22 -4.19 14.45
CA PHE A 281 -4.34 -3.48 15.36
C PHE A 281 -4.51 -3.86 16.85
N ALA A 282 -5.58 -4.60 17.21
CA ALA A 282 -5.75 -5.09 18.57
C ALA A 282 -4.76 -6.22 18.95
N GLY A 283 -4.12 -6.88 17.97
CA GLY A 283 -3.17 -7.95 18.26
C GLY A 283 -2.42 -8.52 17.07
N GLU A 284 -3.10 -8.78 15.96
CA GLU A 284 -2.52 -9.43 14.77
C GLU A 284 -1.32 -8.64 14.21
N HIS A 285 -1.43 -7.31 14.14
CA HIS A 285 -0.34 -6.44 13.68
C HIS A 285 0.93 -6.62 14.51
N ALA A 286 0.83 -6.61 15.84
CA ALA A 286 1.98 -6.72 16.72
C ALA A 286 2.62 -8.12 16.63
N GLN A 287 1.81 -9.17 16.58
CA GLN A 287 2.28 -10.54 16.43
C GLN A 287 3.03 -10.71 15.09
N PHE A 288 2.41 -10.31 13.98
CA PHE A 288 3.03 -10.43 12.65
C PHE A 288 4.29 -9.57 12.54
N SER A 289 4.26 -8.33 13.07
CA SER A 289 5.44 -7.44 13.06
C SER A 289 6.65 -8.09 13.74
N LYS A 290 6.42 -8.82 14.84
CA LYS A 290 7.51 -9.56 15.50
C LYS A 290 8.05 -10.70 14.63
N GLU A 291 7.18 -11.55 14.09
CA GLU A 291 7.57 -12.66 13.23
C GLU A 291 8.30 -12.18 11.96
N ALA A 292 7.82 -11.10 11.35
CA ALA A 292 8.43 -10.48 10.18
C ALA A 292 9.81 -9.89 10.51
N ALA A 293 9.93 -9.16 11.62
CA ALA A 293 11.19 -8.56 12.05
C ALA A 293 12.26 -9.63 12.37
N ASP A 294 11.85 -10.73 13.01
CA ASP A 294 12.75 -11.86 13.31
C ASP A 294 13.29 -12.49 12.01
N LEU A 295 12.42 -12.71 11.00
CA LEU A 295 12.86 -13.21 9.69
C LEU A 295 13.76 -12.23 8.96
N LEU A 296 13.40 -10.93 8.91
CA LEU A 296 14.22 -9.91 8.26
C LEU A 296 15.62 -9.79 8.83
N LEU A 297 15.75 -9.96 10.17
CA LEU A 297 17.03 -9.99 10.85
C LEU A 297 17.81 -11.27 10.51
N GLU A 298 17.15 -12.45 10.55
CA GLU A 298 17.75 -13.75 10.22
C GLU A 298 18.34 -13.80 8.80
N ILE A 299 17.60 -13.25 7.82
CA ILE A 299 18.07 -13.22 6.42
C ILE A 299 18.98 -12.03 6.10
N GLY A 300 19.29 -11.19 7.11
CA GLY A 300 20.23 -10.07 6.99
C GLY A 300 19.72 -8.87 6.20
N VAL A 301 18.41 -8.74 5.98
CA VAL A 301 17.80 -7.56 5.34
C VAL A 301 17.84 -6.35 6.26
N ILE A 302 17.69 -6.56 7.56
CA ILE A 302 17.94 -5.56 8.59
C ILE A 302 19.07 -6.02 9.49
N LYS A 303 19.82 -5.06 10.06
CA LYS A 303 20.95 -5.32 10.98
C LYS A 303 20.57 -5.21 12.45
N GLN A 304 19.46 -4.53 12.73
CA GLN A 304 18.93 -4.30 14.07
C GLN A 304 17.42 -4.17 14.01
N LEU A 305 16.75 -4.52 15.11
CA LEU A 305 15.30 -4.33 15.23
C LEU A 305 14.98 -2.84 15.46
N PRO A 306 13.99 -2.27 14.75
CA PRO A 306 13.45 -0.98 15.13
C PRO A 306 12.56 -1.13 16.37
N ASP A 307 12.16 -0.01 16.95
CA ASP A 307 11.14 -0.02 18.02
C ASP A 307 9.76 -0.38 17.45
N LEU A 308 9.40 -1.66 17.53
CA LEU A 308 8.14 -2.17 16.98
C LEU A 308 6.90 -1.52 17.62
N SER A 309 7.00 -0.97 18.83
CA SER A 309 5.88 -0.31 19.51
C SER A 309 5.49 1.03 18.89
N LYS A 310 6.38 1.62 18.08
CA LYS A 310 6.19 2.91 17.39
C LYS A 310 5.77 2.75 15.93
N LEU A 311 5.65 1.52 15.44
CA LEU A 311 5.31 1.26 14.03
C LEU A 311 3.88 1.65 13.66
N ALA A 312 2.97 1.78 14.60
CA ALA A 312 1.56 2.08 14.33
C ALA A 312 0.97 3.11 15.29
N ASP A 313 0.05 3.94 14.77
CA ASP A 313 -0.77 4.85 15.54
C ASP A 313 -2.24 4.66 15.15
N THR A 314 -3.01 4.10 16.06
CA THR A 314 -4.42 3.70 15.83
C THR A 314 -5.43 4.80 16.14
N GLN A 315 -5.00 6.00 16.51
CA GLN A 315 -5.93 7.10 16.83
C GLN A 315 -6.80 7.50 15.61
N PHE A 316 -6.31 7.29 14.39
CA PHE A 316 -6.95 7.72 13.14
C PHE A 316 -8.05 6.76 12.65
N ILE A 317 -8.17 5.56 13.21
CA ILE A 317 -9.20 4.57 12.87
C ILE A 317 -10.35 4.48 13.89
N ARG A 318 -10.34 5.36 14.88
CA ARG A 318 -11.39 5.46 15.90
C ARG A 318 -12.62 6.18 15.39
#